data_d7c278ba66fa24633ac246d8470d1bd2
#
_entry.id   d7c278ba66fa24633ac246d8470d1bd2
#
_cell.length_a   1.000
_cell.length_b   1.000
_cell.length_c   1.000
_cell.angle_alpha   90.00
_cell.angle_beta   90.00
_cell.angle_gamma   90.00
#
_symmetry.space_group_name_H-M   'P 1'
#
loop_
_entity.id
_entity.type
_entity.pdbx_description
1 polymer ?
#
loop_
_entity_poly.entity_id
_entity_poly.type
_entity_poly.pdbx_seq_one_letter_code
_entity_poly.pdbx_strand_id
1 'polypeptide(L)'
;PAKELCKVVTSVFERLANAKEPGVTIRLSTGFGGGKTHTLMALWHLAQNISDVSLGTELLPAAGRPKSVTVVGIDAGKAGVPQFAKHGATKVNSLWGELFFRLGEEKALKALGKADDPEASPSEDQIASIFPKGPVLILLDELVIYMARLSDRGQGNLLGFLNCLVSVVSKRPQTVLVLTDPARCVQITTAFL
;
A
#
# COMPACT_ATOMS: atom_id res chain seq x y z
N PRO A 1 14.80 18.44 -0.73
CA PRO A 1 14.20 17.19 -0.22
C PRO A 1 13.03 17.45 0.72
N ALA A 2 13.16 18.39 1.68
CA ALA A 2 12.10 18.69 2.64
C ALA A 2 10.78 19.18 1.99
N LYS A 3 10.86 20.05 0.98
CA LYS A 3 9.69 20.60 0.29
C LYS A 3 8.87 19.53 -0.46
N GLU A 4 9.54 18.57 -1.10
CA GLU A 4 8.86 17.48 -1.80
C GLU A 4 8.16 16.52 -0.81
N LEU A 5 8.84 16.18 0.29
CA LEU A 5 8.23 15.39 1.36
C LEU A 5 6.96 16.07 1.90
N CYS A 6 7.03 17.37 2.20
CA CYS A 6 5.89 18.14 2.68
C CYS A 6 4.71 18.07 1.71
N LYS A 7 4.94 18.25 0.41
CA LYS A 7 3.88 18.17 -0.62
C LYS A 7 3.21 16.79 -0.63
N VAL A 8 4.02 15.72 -0.60
CA VAL A 8 3.47 14.34 -0.59
C VAL A 8 2.66 14.10 0.67
N VAL A 9 3.18 14.46 1.84
CA VAL A 9 2.49 14.29 3.13
C VAL A 9 1.17 15.06 3.12
N THR A 10 1.17 16.34 2.76
CA THR A 10 -0.04 17.16 2.70
C THR A 10 -1.08 16.55 1.75
N SER A 11 -0.68 16.20 0.52
CA SER A 11 -1.58 15.60 -0.47
C SER A 11 -2.20 14.28 0.00
N VAL A 12 -1.42 13.40 0.65
CA VAL A 12 -1.90 12.13 1.19
C VAL A 12 -2.95 12.35 2.27
N PHE A 13 -2.66 13.21 3.25
CA PHE A 13 -3.57 13.38 4.39
C PHE A 13 -4.81 14.21 4.06
N GLU A 14 -4.71 15.18 3.15
CA GLU A 14 -5.88 15.88 2.60
C GLU A 14 -6.83 14.88 1.92
N ARG A 15 -6.29 13.93 1.14
CA ARG A 15 -7.09 12.88 0.50
C ARG A 15 -7.74 11.95 1.52
N LEU A 16 -7.01 11.53 2.55
CA LEU A 16 -7.54 10.71 3.65
C LEU A 16 -8.63 11.41 4.45
N ALA A 17 -8.57 12.73 4.57
CA ALA A 17 -9.60 13.53 5.25
C ALA A 17 -10.86 13.77 4.40
N ASN A 18 -10.76 13.69 3.07
CA ASN A 18 -11.84 14.07 2.15
C ASN A 18 -12.71 12.86 1.77
N ALA A 19 -13.92 12.78 2.37
CA ALA A 19 -14.88 11.72 2.08
C ALA A 19 -15.66 11.91 0.74
N LYS A 20 -15.49 13.05 0.07
CA LYS A 20 -16.22 13.36 -1.17
C LYS A 20 -15.45 13.02 -2.43
N GLU A 21 -14.15 12.85 -2.32
CA GLU A 21 -13.30 12.55 -3.46
C GLU A 21 -12.93 11.06 -3.52
N PRO A 22 -12.76 10.49 -4.72
CA PRO A 22 -12.32 9.12 -4.91
C PRO A 22 -10.93 8.90 -4.30
N GLY A 23 -10.58 7.67 -4.01
CA GLY A 23 -9.23 7.33 -3.56
C GLY A 23 -8.18 7.60 -4.63
N VAL A 24 -6.93 7.64 -4.23
CA VAL A 24 -5.81 7.95 -5.13
C VAL A 24 -4.65 6.98 -4.96
N THR A 25 -3.98 6.67 -6.07
CA THR A 25 -2.71 5.97 -6.08
C THR A 25 -1.60 6.96 -6.39
N ILE A 26 -0.61 7.01 -5.50
CA ILE A 26 0.57 7.87 -5.62
C ILE A 26 1.79 6.98 -5.87
N ARG A 27 2.52 7.26 -6.94
CA ARG A 27 3.76 6.56 -7.27
C ARG A 27 4.95 7.44 -6.97
N LEU A 28 5.83 6.98 -6.07
CA LEU A 28 7.08 7.64 -5.74
C LEU A 28 8.18 7.09 -6.63
N SER A 29 8.47 7.79 -7.72
CA SER A 29 9.47 7.43 -8.71
C SER A 29 10.65 8.40 -8.62
N THR A 30 11.70 8.03 -7.90
CA THR A 30 12.95 8.79 -7.83
C THR A 30 14.13 7.85 -8.03
N GLY A 31 15.28 8.38 -8.47
CA GLY A 31 16.52 7.61 -8.57
C GLY A 31 16.96 6.98 -7.25
N PHE A 32 17.93 6.07 -7.28
CA PHE A 32 18.50 5.43 -6.09
C PHE A 32 18.92 6.50 -5.06
N GLY A 33 18.59 6.28 -3.78
CA GLY A 33 18.90 7.21 -2.70
C GLY A 33 17.95 8.41 -2.56
N GLY A 34 16.86 8.49 -3.36
CA GLY A 34 15.94 9.63 -3.38
C GLY A 34 14.97 9.76 -2.20
N GLY A 35 15.18 9.05 -1.08
CA GLY A 35 14.36 9.20 0.13
C GLY A 35 12.97 8.54 0.08
N LYS A 36 12.71 7.64 -0.87
CA LYS A 36 11.41 6.95 -1.02
C LYS A 36 10.98 6.25 0.26
N THR A 37 11.81 5.35 0.78
CA THR A 37 11.54 4.61 2.02
C THR A 37 11.35 5.56 3.21
N HIS A 38 12.15 6.65 3.30
CA HIS A 38 11.95 7.68 4.34
C HIS A 38 10.59 8.38 4.22
N THR A 39 10.13 8.63 3.00
CA THR A 39 8.80 9.20 2.77
C THR A 39 7.71 8.25 3.23
N LEU A 40 7.82 6.95 2.91
CA LEU A 40 6.87 5.93 3.39
C LEU A 40 6.89 5.81 4.92
N MET A 41 8.07 5.82 5.54
CA MET A 41 8.21 5.79 7.01
C MET A 41 7.57 7.03 7.65
N ALA A 42 7.78 8.21 7.10
CA ALA A 42 7.16 9.44 7.60
C ALA A 42 5.63 9.37 7.50
N LEU A 43 5.09 8.93 6.37
CA LEU A 43 3.65 8.73 6.18
C LEU A 43 3.08 7.71 7.17
N TRP A 44 3.79 6.61 7.39
CA TRP A 44 3.37 5.55 8.32
C TRP A 44 3.33 6.04 9.76
N HIS A 45 4.39 6.72 10.23
CA HIS A 45 4.45 7.28 11.59
C HIS A 45 3.38 8.36 11.82
N LEU A 46 3.19 9.27 10.86
CA LEU A 46 2.15 10.30 10.96
C LEU A 46 0.74 9.68 10.99
N ALA A 47 0.48 8.64 10.17
CA ALA A 47 -0.80 7.97 10.16
C ALA A 47 -1.09 7.22 11.47
N GLN A 48 -0.10 6.56 12.04
CA GLN A 48 -0.24 5.87 13.33
C GLN A 48 -0.47 6.81 14.50
N ASN A 49 0.12 7.99 14.46
CA ASN A 49 0.06 8.99 15.52
C ASN A 49 -0.82 10.19 15.13
N ILE A 50 -1.80 9.98 14.27
CA ILE A 50 -2.60 11.07 13.67
C ILE A 50 -3.37 11.89 14.72
N SER A 51 -3.72 11.29 15.86
CA SER A 51 -4.38 11.96 16.98
C SER A 51 -3.45 12.87 17.79
N ASP A 52 -2.13 12.70 17.67
CA ASP A 52 -1.18 13.58 18.34
C ASP A 52 -1.02 14.88 17.54
N VAL A 53 -1.68 15.92 18.04
CA VAL A 53 -1.70 17.24 17.39
C VAL A 53 -0.33 17.92 17.40
N SER A 54 0.58 17.52 18.30
CA SER A 54 1.93 18.09 18.40
C SER A 54 2.85 17.61 17.28
N LEU A 55 2.56 16.41 16.73
CA LEU A 55 3.35 15.84 15.64
C LEU A 55 2.97 16.45 14.29
N GLY A 56 3.95 17.04 13.64
CA GLY A 56 3.84 17.48 12.25
C GLY A 56 2.87 18.64 12.01
N THR A 57 2.64 19.54 12.98
CA THR A 57 1.77 20.71 12.81
C THR A 57 2.16 21.57 11.60
N GLU A 58 3.45 21.66 11.30
CA GLU A 58 3.98 22.35 10.11
C GLU A 58 3.68 21.60 8.80
N LEU A 59 3.54 20.27 8.87
CA LEU A 59 3.29 19.38 7.72
C LEU A 59 1.80 19.12 7.50
N LEU A 60 1.02 19.11 8.57
CA LEU A 60 -0.40 18.73 8.57
C LEU A 60 -1.20 19.76 9.39
N PRO A 61 -1.78 20.78 8.72
CA PRO A 61 -2.72 21.68 9.36
C PRO A 61 -3.90 20.90 9.98
N ALA A 62 -4.41 21.36 11.11
CA ALA A 62 -5.50 20.69 11.83
C ALA A 62 -6.74 20.42 10.94
N ALA A 63 -7.04 21.31 10.00
CA ALA A 63 -8.16 21.20 9.07
C ALA A 63 -8.06 20.04 8.07
N GLY A 64 -6.85 19.52 7.81
CA GLY A 64 -6.58 18.42 6.87
C GLY A 64 -6.33 17.07 7.55
N ARG A 65 -6.59 16.93 8.86
CA ARG A 65 -6.33 15.67 9.59
C ARG A 65 -7.57 14.79 9.65
N PRO A 66 -7.51 13.53 9.21
CA PRO A 66 -8.51 12.54 9.56
C PRO A 66 -8.45 12.21 11.06
N LYS A 67 -9.58 11.80 11.68
CA LYS A 67 -9.62 11.43 13.11
C LYS A 67 -8.83 10.15 13.41
N SER A 68 -8.81 9.23 12.48
CA SER A 68 -8.08 7.97 12.56
C SER A 68 -7.73 7.50 11.15
N VAL A 69 -6.68 6.70 11.02
CA VAL A 69 -6.26 6.09 9.75
C VAL A 69 -5.90 4.63 10.01
N THR A 70 -6.47 3.72 9.23
CA THR A 70 -5.94 2.36 9.15
C THR A 70 -4.73 2.40 8.20
N VAL A 71 -3.53 2.16 8.73
CA VAL A 71 -2.31 2.17 7.93
C VAL A 71 -1.72 0.78 7.80
N VAL A 72 -1.39 0.39 6.58
CA VAL A 72 -0.67 -0.84 6.24
C VAL A 72 0.60 -0.49 5.49
N GLY A 73 1.75 -0.93 6.01
CA GLY A 73 3.06 -0.81 5.35
C GLY A 73 3.64 -2.19 5.06
N ILE A 74 4.02 -2.46 3.81
CA ILE A 74 4.61 -3.73 3.38
C ILE A 74 5.91 -3.42 2.63
N ASP A 75 7.02 -3.92 3.16
CA ASP A 75 8.33 -3.96 2.48
C ASP A 75 8.47 -5.31 1.76
N ALA A 76 8.16 -5.31 0.48
CA ALA A 76 8.21 -6.51 -0.36
C ALA A 76 9.65 -6.94 -0.70
N GLY A 77 10.64 -6.07 -0.49
CA GLY A 77 12.05 -6.38 -0.73
C GLY A 77 12.61 -7.46 0.18
N LYS A 78 12.01 -7.65 1.38
CA LYS A 78 12.40 -8.68 2.35
C LYS A 78 11.60 -9.98 2.22
N ALA A 79 10.57 -9.99 1.38
CA ALA A 79 9.69 -11.13 1.23
C ALA A 79 10.38 -12.35 0.61
N GLY A 80 10.04 -13.53 1.10
CA GLY A 80 10.46 -14.81 0.51
C GLY A 80 9.50 -15.27 -0.59
N VAL A 81 9.91 -16.33 -1.29
CA VAL A 81 9.07 -17.11 -2.21
C VAL A 81 9.41 -18.58 -1.95
N PRO A 82 8.45 -19.47 -1.74
CA PRO A 82 6.99 -19.30 -1.85
C PRO A 82 6.30 -18.74 -0.60
N GLN A 83 7.00 -18.50 0.50
CA GLN A 83 6.44 -17.94 1.72
C GLN A 83 6.82 -16.45 1.81
N PHE A 84 5.82 -15.57 1.71
CA PHE A 84 6.00 -14.12 1.79
C PHE A 84 6.37 -13.65 3.20
N ALA A 85 5.58 -14.06 4.20
CA ALA A 85 5.77 -13.67 5.60
C ALA A 85 5.29 -14.75 6.58
N LYS A 86 5.58 -14.54 7.87
CA LYS A 86 5.08 -15.37 8.96
C LYS A 86 4.69 -14.48 10.16
N HIS A 87 3.46 -14.64 10.65
CA HIS A 87 2.92 -13.95 11.81
C HIS A 87 2.56 -14.96 12.90
N GLY A 88 3.48 -15.14 13.86
CA GLY A 88 3.33 -16.22 14.84
C GLY A 88 3.30 -17.59 14.19
N ALA A 89 2.18 -18.30 14.29
CA ALA A 89 1.95 -19.60 13.63
C ALA A 89 1.41 -19.45 12.19
N THR A 90 0.87 -18.29 11.83
CA THR A 90 0.21 -18.05 10.53
C THR A 90 1.25 -17.78 9.45
N LYS A 91 1.20 -18.57 8.38
CA LYS A 91 2.01 -18.37 7.18
C LYS A 91 1.21 -17.58 6.15
N VAL A 92 1.90 -16.68 5.46
CA VAL A 92 1.38 -15.89 4.35
C VAL A 92 2.27 -16.14 3.15
N ASN A 93 1.70 -16.46 2.00
CA ASN A 93 2.46 -16.93 0.85
C ASN A 93 2.59 -15.87 -0.26
N SER A 94 1.78 -14.83 -0.26
CA SER A 94 1.76 -13.81 -1.31
C SER A 94 1.72 -12.38 -0.75
N LEU A 95 2.04 -11.40 -1.59
CA LEU A 95 1.90 -9.98 -1.26
C LEU A 95 0.45 -9.63 -0.89
N TRP A 96 -0.52 -10.16 -1.64
CA TRP A 96 -1.94 -9.95 -1.34
C TRP A 96 -2.39 -10.66 -0.08
N GLY A 97 -1.86 -11.86 0.19
CA GLY A 97 -2.07 -12.52 1.47
C GLY A 97 -1.61 -11.66 2.64
N GLU A 98 -0.45 -11.01 2.53
CA GLU A 98 0.05 -10.07 3.54
C GLU A 98 -0.87 -8.85 3.68
N LEU A 99 -1.35 -8.28 2.58
CA LEU A 99 -2.32 -7.18 2.63
C LEU A 99 -3.62 -7.60 3.33
N PHE A 100 -4.15 -8.79 2.99
CA PHE A 100 -5.34 -9.35 3.63
C PHE A 100 -5.14 -9.56 5.12
N PHE A 101 -4.01 -10.14 5.50
CA PHE A 101 -3.68 -10.34 6.92
C PHE A 101 -3.57 -9.01 7.67
N ARG A 102 -2.91 -8.01 7.10
CA ARG A 102 -2.73 -6.68 7.72
C ARG A 102 -4.04 -5.90 7.87
N LEU A 103 -4.99 -6.07 6.97
CA LEU A 103 -6.28 -5.37 7.01
C LEU A 103 -7.35 -6.11 7.82
N GLY A 104 -7.32 -7.44 7.93
CA GLY A 104 -8.40 -8.22 8.55
C GLY A 104 -7.93 -9.49 9.25
N GLU A 105 -6.65 -9.57 9.59
CA GLU A 105 -6.01 -10.65 10.33
C GLU A 105 -6.26 -12.04 9.72
N GLU A 106 -6.21 -13.09 10.51
CA GLU A 106 -6.42 -14.47 10.04
C GLU A 106 -7.77 -14.69 9.37
N LYS A 107 -8.79 -13.92 9.74
CA LYS A 107 -10.13 -14.05 9.15
C LYS A 107 -10.12 -13.68 7.68
N ALA A 108 -9.48 -12.57 7.33
CA ALA A 108 -9.36 -12.13 5.94
C ALA A 108 -8.46 -13.06 5.14
N LEU A 109 -7.34 -13.51 5.71
CA LEU A 109 -6.46 -14.47 5.05
C LEU A 109 -7.17 -15.81 4.77
N LYS A 110 -7.99 -16.32 5.71
CA LYS A 110 -8.81 -17.52 5.50
C LYS A 110 -9.85 -17.32 4.40
N ALA A 111 -10.46 -16.13 4.30
CA ALA A 111 -11.40 -15.80 3.22
C ALA A 111 -10.73 -15.74 1.84
N LEU A 112 -9.46 -15.35 1.78
CA LEU A 112 -8.65 -15.40 0.56
C LEU A 112 -8.41 -16.86 0.11
N GLY A 113 -8.20 -17.77 1.07
CA GLY A 113 -8.09 -19.21 0.83
C GLY A 113 -6.94 -19.57 -0.10
N LYS A 114 -7.22 -20.36 -1.15
CA LYS A 114 -6.22 -20.82 -2.12
C LYS A 114 -5.59 -19.71 -2.97
N ALA A 115 -6.19 -18.51 -2.97
CA ALA A 115 -5.60 -17.37 -3.68
C ALA A 115 -4.44 -16.72 -2.91
N ASP A 116 -4.11 -17.15 -1.67
CA ASP A 116 -2.84 -16.82 -1.03
C ASP A 116 -1.68 -17.65 -1.61
N ASP A 117 -1.44 -17.45 -2.89
CA ASP A 117 -0.44 -18.14 -3.69
C ASP A 117 0.08 -17.18 -4.77
N PRO A 118 1.39 -17.00 -4.96
CA PRO A 118 1.93 -16.20 -6.06
C PRO A 118 1.46 -16.63 -7.46
N GLU A 119 1.09 -17.90 -7.61
CA GLU A 119 0.56 -18.45 -8.88
C GLU A 119 -0.95 -18.25 -9.06
N ALA A 120 -1.63 -17.55 -8.12
CA ALA A 120 -3.03 -17.22 -8.19
C ALA A 120 -3.25 -15.76 -7.73
N SER A 121 -4.27 -15.07 -8.25
CA SER A 121 -4.56 -13.68 -7.91
C SER A 121 -6.00 -13.55 -7.37
N PRO A 122 -6.24 -12.73 -6.32
CA PRO A 122 -7.59 -12.46 -5.87
C PRO A 122 -8.36 -11.61 -6.87
N SER A 123 -9.69 -11.77 -6.87
CA SER A 123 -10.57 -10.90 -7.64
C SER A 123 -10.69 -9.50 -7.02
N GLU A 124 -11.16 -8.53 -7.80
CA GLU A 124 -11.42 -7.17 -7.31
C GLU A 124 -12.42 -7.17 -6.14
N ASP A 125 -13.47 -8.01 -6.19
CA ASP A 125 -14.47 -8.13 -5.12
C ASP A 125 -13.86 -8.67 -3.83
N GLN A 126 -12.97 -9.66 -3.92
CA GLN A 126 -12.25 -10.17 -2.76
C GLN A 126 -11.39 -9.07 -2.13
N ILE A 127 -10.65 -8.31 -2.95
CA ILE A 127 -9.85 -7.18 -2.46
C ILE A 127 -10.73 -6.11 -1.82
N ALA A 128 -11.85 -5.74 -2.45
CA ALA A 128 -12.78 -4.74 -1.92
C ALA A 128 -13.38 -5.15 -0.57
N SER A 129 -13.62 -6.44 -0.37
CA SER A 129 -14.29 -6.97 0.83
C SER A 129 -13.49 -6.82 2.13
N ILE A 130 -12.15 -6.69 2.05
CA ILE A 130 -11.30 -6.60 3.24
C ILE A 130 -11.08 -5.18 3.75
N PHE A 131 -11.48 -4.16 2.98
CA PHE A 131 -11.24 -2.79 3.38
C PHE A 131 -12.15 -2.41 4.56
N PRO A 132 -11.57 -1.89 5.67
CA PRO A 132 -12.34 -1.38 6.79
C PRO A 132 -13.10 -0.10 6.41
N LYS A 133 -14.06 0.29 7.24
CA LYS A 133 -14.71 1.60 7.10
C LYS A 133 -13.73 2.72 7.48
N GLY A 134 -13.84 3.87 6.80
CA GLY A 134 -13.04 5.05 7.07
C GLY A 134 -11.73 5.13 6.31
N PRO A 135 -10.82 6.04 6.72
CA PRO A 135 -9.58 6.31 6.03
C PRO A 135 -8.59 5.14 6.05
N VAL A 136 -8.04 4.79 4.87
CA VAL A 136 -7.08 3.70 4.70
C VAL A 136 -5.87 4.21 3.93
N LEU A 137 -4.68 3.97 4.48
CA LEU A 137 -3.39 4.24 3.85
C LEU A 137 -2.62 2.94 3.63
N ILE A 138 -2.33 2.62 2.38
CA ILE A 138 -1.54 1.44 2.00
C ILE A 138 -0.20 1.93 1.45
N LEU A 139 0.89 1.44 2.01
CA LEU A 139 2.25 1.77 1.64
C LEU A 139 2.97 0.49 1.17
N LEU A 140 3.36 0.43 -0.10
CA LEU A 140 4.08 -0.72 -0.66
C LEU A 140 5.46 -0.29 -1.12
N ASP A 141 6.50 -0.93 -0.57
CA ASP A 141 7.90 -0.66 -0.91
C ASP A 141 8.54 -1.85 -1.62
N GLU A 142 9.51 -1.58 -2.47
CA GLU A 142 10.41 -2.56 -3.11
C GLU A 142 9.71 -3.68 -3.92
N LEU A 143 8.57 -3.34 -4.55
CA LEU A 143 7.78 -4.30 -5.35
C LEU A 143 8.59 -4.96 -6.48
N VAL A 144 9.53 -4.24 -7.08
CA VAL A 144 10.38 -4.75 -8.18
C VAL A 144 11.30 -5.85 -7.70
N ILE A 145 11.83 -5.74 -6.48
CA ILE A 145 12.68 -6.78 -5.88
C ILE A 145 11.87 -8.07 -5.66
N TYR A 146 10.64 -7.94 -5.19
CA TYR A 146 9.75 -9.09 -5.02
C TYR A 146 9.38 -9.70 -6.39
N MET A 147 8.97 -8.86 -7.34
CA MET A 147 8.61 -9.28 -8.70
C MET A 147 9.72 -10.09 -9.37
N ALA A 148 10.98 -9.68 -9.21
CA ALA A 148 12.13 -10.38 -9.80
C ALA A 148 12.37 -11.79 -9.24
N ARG A 149 11.74 -12.15 -8.11
CA ARG A 149 11.83 -13.49 -7.48
C ARG A 149 10.69 -14.41 -7.89
N LEU A 150 9.66 -13.87 -8.55
CA LEU A 150 8.50 -14.63 -8.99
C LEU A 150 8.75 -15.32 -10.35
N SER A 151 8.04 -16.41 -10.59
CA SER A 151 7.90 -16.98 -11.93
C SER A 151 7.23 -15.99 -12.89
N ASP A 152 7.32 -16.22 -14.19
CA ASP A 152 6.63 -15.39 -15.21
C ASP A 152 5.12 -15.29 -14.93
N ARG A 153 4.50 -16.41 -14.52
CA ARG A 153 3.09 -16.43 -14.14
C ARG A 153 2.84 -15.61 -12.87
N GLY A 154 3.70 -15.78 -11.86
CA GLY A 154 3.63 -15.01 -10.61
C GLY A 154 3.79 -13.50 -10.84
N GLN A 155 4.66 -13.08 -11.77
CA GLN A 155 4.80 -11.68 -12.18
C GLN A 155 3.51 -11.16 -12.81
N GLY A 156 2.89 -11.93 -13.72
CA GLY A 156 1.60 -11.60 -14.32
C GLY A 156 0.49 -11.47 -13.27
N ASN A 157 0.44 -12.38 -12.29
CA ASN A 157 -0.52 -12.33 -11.19
C ASN A 157 -0.29 -11.11 -10.28
N LEU A 158 0.96 -10.75 -10.01
CA LEU A 158 1.28 -9.54 -9.24
C LEU A 158 0.78 -8.29 -9.95
N LEU A 159 1.01 -8.16 -11.26
CA LEU A 159 0.52 -7.04 -12.04
C LEU A 159 -1.02 -7.00 -12.06
N GLY A 160 -1.67 -8.15 -12.23
CA GLY A 160 -3.13 -8.28 -12.16
C GLY A 160 -3.68 -7.84 -10.80
N PHE A 161 -3.06 -8.30 -9.71
CA PHE A 161 -3.41 -7.89 -8.35
C PHE A 161 -3.26 -6.36 -8.16
N LEU A 162 -2.14 -5.77 -8.58
CA LEU A 162 -1.91 -4.33 -8.44
C LEU A 162 -2.94 -3.52 -9.23
N ASN A 163 -3.33 -3.95 -10.43
CA ASN A 163 -4.38 -3.31 -11.21
C ASN A 163 -5.74 -3.37 -10.50
N CYS A 164 -6.12 -4.54 -9.97
CA CYS A 164 -7.35 -4.68 -9.19
C CYS A 164 -7.31 -3.80 -7.92
N LEU A 165 -6.17 -3.77 -7.21
CA LEU A 165 -6.01 -2.94 -6.02
C LEU A 165 -6.16 -1.44 -6.34
N VAL A 166 -5.56 -0.96 -7.43
CA VAL A 166 -5.71 0.42 -7.91
C VAL A 166 -7.18 0.73 -8.25
N SER A 167 -7.87 -0.20 -8.93
CA SER A 167 -9.29 -0.07 -9.23
C SER A 167 -10.14 0.04 -7.96
N VAL A 168 -9.91 -0.83 -6.98
CA VAL A 168 -10.60 -0.77 -5.68
C VAL A 168 -10.33 0.53 -4.96
N VAL A 169 -9.07 0.97 -4.88
CA VAL A 169 -8.68 2.23 -4.25
C VAL A 169 -9.38 3.41 -4.91
N SER A 170 -9.38 3.49 -6.23
CA SER A 170 -9.99 4.59 -6.98
C SER A 170 -11.51 4.73 -6.77
N LYS A 171 -12.19 3.64 -6.39
CA LYS A 171 -13.63 3.63 -6.11
C LYS A 171 -13.97 3.95 -4.64
N ARG A 172 -12.96 4.03 -3.76
CA ARG A 172 -13.16 4.22 -2.32
C ARG A 172 -12.70 5.59 -1.86
N PRO A 173 -13.60 6.46 -1.36
CA PRO A 173 -13.19 7.72 -0.73
C PRO A 173 -12.24 7.45 0.46
N GLN A 174 -11.47 8.46 0.82
CA GLN A 174 -10.54 8.43 1.96
C GLN A 174 -9.53 7.26 1.89
N THR A 175 -9.19 6.80 0.70
CA THR A 175 -8.23 5.70 0.51
C THR A 175 -7.06 6.17 -0.32
N VAL A 176 -5.84 5.91 0.17
CA VAL A 176 -4.60 6.25 -0.52
C VAL A 176 -3.70 5.03 -0.59
N LEU A 177 -3.23 4.73 -1.79
CA LEU A 177 -2.19 3.75 -2.06
C LEU A 177 -0.91 4.49 -2.46
N VAL A 178 0.19 4.24 -1.78
CA VAL A 178 1.51 4.78 -2.14
C VAL A 178 2.43 3.64 -2.51
N LEU A 179 2.99 3.69 -3.71
CA LEU A 179 3.91 2.71 -4.25
C LEU A 179 5.28 3.34 -4.46
N THR A 180 6.35 2.63 -4.12
CA THR A 180 7.69 3.01 -4.56
C THR A 180 8.09 2.23 -5.80
N ASP A 181 8.74 2.92 -6.73
CA ASP A 181 9.24 2.35 -7.97
C ASP A 181 10.65 2.91 -8.26
N PRO A 182 11.62 2.09 -8.64
CA PRO A 182 12.85 2.60 -9.20
C PRO A 182 12.57 3.25 -10.56
N ALA A 183 13.07 4.46 -10.77
CA ALA A 183 12.80 5.33 -11.92
C ALA A 183 13.06 4.72 -13.33
N ARG A 184 13.45 3.44 -13.41
CA ARG A 184 13.82 2.74 -14.67
C ARG A 184 13.05 1.42 -14.89
N CYS A 185 12.02 1.10 -14.09
CA CYS A 185 11.27 -0.14 -14.31
C CYS A 185 10.05 0.10 -15.21
N VAL A 186 10.21 -0.15 -16.50
CA VAL A 186 9.19 0.04 -17.54
C VAL A 186 7.98 -0.88 -17.31
N GLN A 187 8.16 -2.08 -16.73
CA GLN A 187 7.10 -3.09 -16.58
C GLN A 187 6.01 -2.68 -15.58
N ILE A 188 6.38 -2.08 -14.45
CA ILE A 188 5.38 -1.55 -13.49
C ILE A 188 4.79 -0.23 -14.01
N THR A 189 5.55 0.53 -14.80
CA THR A 189 5.09 1.80 -15.38
C THR A 189 3.90 1.61 -16.32
N THR A 190 3.93 0.56 -17.14
CA THR A 190 2.89 0.27 -18.14
C THR A 190 1.58 -0.26 -17.54
N ALA A 191 1.61 -0.81 -16.33
CA ALA A 191 0.42 -1.33 -15.67
C ALA A 191 -0.47 -0.23 -15.05
N PHE A 192 0.00 1.03 -14.99
CA PHE A 192 -0.68 2.14 -14.33
C PHE A 192 -0.99 3.33 -15.29
N LEU A 193 -0.83 3.13 -16.60
CA LEU A 193 -1.30 4.03 -17.66
C LEU A 193 -2.62 3.54 -18.24
#